data_343de28d483049a3534f90382ad452af
#
_entry.id   343de28d483049a3534f90382ad452af
#
_cell.length_a   1.000
_cell.length_b   1.000
_cell.length_c   1.000
_cell.angle_alpha   90.00
_cell.angle_beta   90.00
_cell.angle_gamma   90.00
#
_symmetry.space_group_name_H-M   'P 1'
#
loop_
_entity.id
_entity.type
_entity.pdbx_description
1 polymer ?
#
loop_
_entity_poly.entity_id
_entity_poly.type
_entity_poly.pdbx_seq_one_letter_code
_entity_poly.pdbx_strand_id
1 'polypeptide(L)'
;MRAQEGSHPGHRTFSLWAHLLGPQLPGYRLPSNEGHDHWDGGQGPAGGAWAEQRLEMKTETKGLFPTAVSKENLRERSPRQIFGSSQTLRDLKDPSGVKSPTAIVQNRIQEHCQRGKEFFSQGEWEKAVICYSKAINLNPQQVEFYVQKAEAFLQLCDFQSAVLNLRKAYSLSSAKEEYVERMAFIIYLQGQCLFDQEVYCDALESFTRASELQPDNSLYRRRSIACLAALNRYQDCFRLVNEELDQDSKNPDLYILRAKLHEHFSRATLCYQDVQEAIALEPRHEEAQLLMQRLLKRAQKAKNQALNKALKGNLKDALLKITFAIENSPFDAGYFIFRGTLHRRVKDFNSAIDDYIKATELCEEEGAVAMEAQRQLLLTYNDFAVHCYTQGFFEEAVLLLNKALKGEKNEKGLYVNRGDCLFRLGELTFALADYQQALELSPMDFSLRRRVGMLLDELGLQAHKQRKYQRAVHCFSGAIESNPRLPHYYLHRAKSRLFLQDEMSAKEDVIIALLLDPENDAVLPVVTSLFPGQPIQDIISSKIAEVAKTILERKLQACPYSNSPAKLKWPAGALEDEPKEPGAQSEDSERALQDSESVISSCATEHELYKQIAVSRRTVSKVSEPGLEEKK
;
A
#
# COMPACT_ATOMS: atom_id res chain seq x y z
N MET A 1 40.83 17.34 15.50
CA MET A 1 40.67 18.55 14.67
C MET A 1 40.89 18.15 13.21
N ARG A 2 39.86 17.89 12.49
CA ARG A 2 39.73 17.94 11.02
C ARG A 2 38.23 18.03 10.75
N ALA A 3 37.84 19.19 10.24
CA ALA A 3 36.47 19.49 9.85
C ALA A 3 36.09 18.57 8.66
N GLN A 4 35.01 17.84 8.78
CA GLN A 4 34.34 17.20 7.65
C GLN A 4 33.36 18.24 7.08
N GLU A 5 33.66 18.69 5.88
CA GLU A 5 32.72 19.46 5.06
C GLU A 5 31.51 18.59 4.73
N GLY A 6 30.37 18.99 5.25
CA GLY A 6 29.08 18.42 4.95
C GLY A 6 28.65 18.85 3.54
N SER A 7 28.73 17.96 2.58
CA SER A 7 28.08 18.15 1.27
C SER A 7 26.57 18.19 1.45
N HIS A 8 25.98 19.33 1.17
CA HIS A 8 24.52 19.53 1.15
C HIS A 8 23.87 18.56 0.17
N PRO A 9 22.81 17.84 0.56
CA PRO A 9 22.11 16.89 -0.32
C PRO A 9 21.33 17.53 -1.48
N GLY A 10 21.22 18.87 -1.52
CA GLY A 10 20.44 19.60 -2.53
C GLY A 10 21.00 19.57 -3.96
N HIS A 11 22.33 19.51 -4.12
CA HIS A 11 22.94 19.58 -5.46
C HIS A 11 22.78 18.31 -6.32
N ARG A 12 22.58 17.13 -5.72
CA ARG A 12 22.42 15.88 -6.49
C ARG A 12 20.99 15.63 -6.98
N THR A 13 20.00 16.19 -6.33
CA THR A 13 18.60 16.07 -6.75
C THR A 13 18.28 17.04 -7.89
N PHE A 14 18.98 18.14 -7.98
CA PHE A 14 18.72 19.20 -8.96
C PHE A 14 19.04 18.81 -10.40
N SER A 15 20.15 18.12 -10.64
CA SER A 15 20.55 17.60 -11.96
C SER A 15 19.53 16.62 -12.55
N LEU A 16 18.83 15.88 -11.69
CA LEU A 16 17.80 14.91 -12.10
C LEU A 16 16.50 15.58 -12.56
N TRP A 17 16.16 16.76 -12.02
CA TRP A 17 14.93 17.47 -12.37
C TRP A 17 15.04 18.26 -13.69
N ALA A 18 16.25 18.75 -13.99
CA ALA A 18 16.50 19.52 -15.21
C ALA A 18 16.33 18.70 -16.50
N HIS A 19 16.64 17.40 -16.47
CA HIS A 19 16.52 16.51 -17.61
C HIS A 19 15.07 16.10 -17.97
N LEU A 20 14.16 16.12 -16.99
CA LEU A 20 12.76 15.70 -17.18
C LEU A 20 11.85 16.71 -17.88
N LEU A 21 12.29 17.96 -18.00
CA LEU A 21 11.43 19.05 -18.44
C LEU A 21 11.56 19.40 -19.93
N GLY A 22 12.00 18.44 -20.73
CA GLY A 22 11.96 18.49 -22.19
C GLY A 22 13.21 19.08 -22.85
N PRO A 23 13.42 18.79 -24.14
CA PRO A 23 14.60 19.21 -24.87
C PRO A 23 14.64 20.73 -25.00
N GLN A 24 15.85 21.31 -24.90
CA GLN A 24 16.10 22.68 -25.30
C GLN A 24 15.64 22.84 -26.75
N LEU A 25 14.82 23.86 -27.00
CA LEU A 25 14.38 24.18 -28.34
C LEU A 25 15.60 24.31 -29.29
N PRO A 26 15.66 23.58 -30.40
CA PRO A 26 16.77 23.69 -31.32
C PRO A 26 16.74 25.05 -32.02
N GLY A 27 17.71 25.89 -31.79
CA GLY A 27 17.93 27.05 -32.63
C GLY A 27 18.36 28.37 -32.01
N TYR A 28 18.33 28.53 -30.70
CA TYR A 28 18.84 29.77 -30.10
C TYR A 28 20.08 29.47 -29.24
N ARG A 29 21.28 29.61 -29.84
CA ARG A 29 22.53 29.78 -29.10
C ARG A 29 22.56 31.19 -28.55
N LEU A 30 22.45 31.35 -27.27
CA LEU A 30 22.88 32.58 -26.58
C LEU A 30 24.39 32.71 -26.78
N PRO A 31 24.92 33.90 -27.08
CA PRO A 31 26.35 34.11 -27.16
C PRO A 31 26.97 33.80 -25.78
N SER A 32 27.93 32.89 -25.76
CA SER A 32 28.73 32.59 -24.60
C SER A 32 29.51 33.86 -24.21
N ASN A 33 29.15 34.44 -23.09
CA ASN A 33 29.89 35.54 -22.48
C ASN A 33 31.13 34.94 -21.77
N GLU A 34 32.20 34.68 -22.50
CA GLU A 34 33.53 34.57 -21.92
C GLU A 34 34.13 35.98 -21.80
N GLY A 35 33.95 36.57 -20.66
CA GLY A 35 34.52 37.86 -20.29
C GLY A 35 34.54 37.98 -18.77
N HIS A 36 35.59 37.43 -18.17
CA HIS A 36 35.94 37.72 -16.78
C HIS A 36 36.25 39.19 -16.64
N ASP A 37 35.42 39.95 -15.92
CA ASP A 37 35.84 41.15 -15.27
C ASP A 37 35.37 41.13 -13.82
N HIS A 38 36.38 41.19 -12.96
CA HIS A 38 36.30 41.39 -11.53
C HIS A 38 35.51 42.66 -11.20
N TRP A 39 34.42 42.55 -10.49
CA TRP A 39 33.80 43.66 -9.79
C TRP A 39 33.99 43.48 -8.27
N ASP A 40 34.83 44.34 -7.75
CA ASP A 40 35.07 44.51 -6.31
C ASP A 40 33.79 44.99 -5.61
N GLY A 41 33.52 44.42 -4.46
CA GLY A 41 32.35 44.72 -3.64
C GLY A 41 32.39 46.15 -3.06
N GLY A 42 31.58 47.03 -3.60
CA GLY A 42 31.29 48.34 -3.04
C GLY A 42 29.83 48.40 -2.59
N GLN A 43 29.64 48.62 -1.29
CA GLN A 43 28.34 48.83 -0.68
C GLN A 43 27.64 50.06 -1.33
N GLY A 44 26.48 49.85 -1.95
CA GLY A 44 25.64 50.94 -2.46
C GLY A 44 24.87 51.66 -1.35
N PRO A 45 24.76 52.97 -1.40
CA PRO A 45 24.02 53.73 -0.41
C PRO A 45 22.51 53.68 -0.64
N ALA A 46 21.81 53.78 0.49
CA ALA A 46 20.37 53.66 0.64
C ALA A 46 19.53 54.56 -0.28
N GLY A 47 18.35 54.02 -0.66
CA GLY A 47 17.39 54.52 -1.67
C GLY A 47 16.77 55.93 -1.48
N GLY A 48 17.39 56.86 -0.76
CA GLY A 48 16.93 58.24 -0.64
C GLY A 48 17.65 59.26 -1.56
N ALA A 49 18.85 58.94 -2.02
CA ALA A 49 19.68 59.90 -2.78
C ALA A 49 19.29 60.00 -4.28
N TRP A 50 18.62 58.99 -4.84
CA TRP A 50 18.30 58.97 -6.27
C TRP A 50 17.13 59.88 -6.69
N ALA A 51 16.22 60.19 -5.76
CA ALA A 51 15.09 61.08 -6.03
C ALA A 51 15.52 62.57 -6.06
N GLU A 52 16.43 62.94 -5.15
CA GLU A 52 16.98 64.33 -5.13
C GLU A 52 17.94 64.59 -6.29
N GLN A 53 18.82 63.64 -6.67
CA GLN A 53 19.68 63.77 -7.85
C GLN A 53 18.88 63.90 -9.17
N ARG A 54 17.67 63.27 -9.28
CA ARG A 54 16.82 63.47 -10.43
C ARG A 54 16.18 64.86 -10.52
N LEU A 55 15.95 65.49 -9.39
CA LEU A 55 15.44 66.88 -9.36
C LEU A 55 16.53 67.88 -9.67
N GLU A 56 17.74 67.68 -9.15
CA GLU A 56 18.89 68.57 -9.45
C GLU A 56 19.34 68.46 -10.92
N MET A 57 19.37 67.24 -11.52
CA MET A 57 19.64 67.07 -12.95
C MET A 57 18.60 67.77 -13.87
N LYS A 58 17.35 67.89 -13.42
CA LYS A 58 16.34 68.66 -14.19
C LYS A 58 16.53 70.17 -14.14
N THR A 59 17.17 70.66 -13.11
CA THR A 59 17.47 72.07 -12.99
C THR A 59 18.77 72.46 -13.70
N GLU A 60 19.78 71.60 -13.70
CA GLU A 60 21.04 71.82 -14.42
C GLU A 60 20.92 71.70 -15.93
N THR A 61 20.07 70.83 -16.44
CA THR A 61 19.85 70.70 -17.90
C THR A 61 19.20 71.91 -18.52
N LYS A 62 18.50 72.74 -17.76
CA LYS A 62 17.97 74.02 -18.26
C LYS A 62 19.05 75.07 -18.47
N GLY A 63 20.20 74.98 -17.79
CA GLY A 63 21.34 75.88 -17.99
C GLY A 63 22.29 75.44 -19.11
N LEU A 64 22.36 74.14 -19.41
CA LEU A 64 23.24 73.56 -20.44
C LEU A 64 22.72 73.66 -21.88
N PHE A 65 21.43 73.82 -22.05
CA PHE A 65 20.80 73.97 -23.38
C PHE A 65 19.92 75.23 -23.37
N PRO A 66 20.44 76.38 -23.69
CA PRO A 66 19.62 77.59 -23.84
C PRO A 66 18.60 77.35 -24.98
N THR A 67 17.32 77.28 -24.60
CA THR A 67 16.21 76.91 -25.48
C THR A 67 15.77 78.02 -26.43
N ALA A 68 16.37 79.19 -26.34
CA ALA A 68 16.03 80.29 -27.21
C ALA A 68 17.27 80.79 -27.94
N VAL A 69 17.34 80.57 -29.22
CA VAL A 69 18.21 81.32 -30.10
C VAL A 69 17.53 82.68 -30.31
N SER A 70 18.19 83.73 -29.89
CA SER A 70 17.70 85.10 -30.08
C SER A 70 17.54 85.42 -31.59
N LYS A 71 16.42 85.98 -31.98
CA LYS A 71 16.16 86.30 -33.38
C LYS A 71 17.22 87.26 -33.91
N GLU A 72 17.86 88.05 -33.12
CA GLU A 72 18.93 89.00 -33.42
C GLU A 72 20.22 88.34 -33.91
N ASN A 73 20.45 87.08 -33.51
CA ASN A 73 21.61 86.29 -33.92
C ASN A 73 21.37 85.44 -35.17
N LEU A 74 20.14 85.39 -35.70
CA LEU A 74 19.81 84.75 -36.95
C LEU A 74 20.12 85.66 -38.13
N ARG A 75 21.24 85.41 -38.79
CA ARG A 75 21.51 86.10 -40.10
C ARG A 75 20.47 85.64 -41.12
N GLU A 76 19.89 86.55 -41.89
CA GLU A 76 19.03 86.24 -42.99
C GLU A 76 19.77 85.41 -44.07
N ARG A 77 19.70 84.11 -43.90
CA ARG A 77 20.25 83.19 -44.90
C ARG A 77 19.11 82.55 -45.68
N SER A 78 19.35 82.34 -46.98
CA SER A 78 18.35 81.68 -47.81
C SER A 78 18.04 80.29 -47.25
N PRO A 79 16.84 79.79 -47.39
CA PRO A 79 16.48 78.45 -46.93
C PRO A 79 17.46 77.33 -47.34
N ARG A 80 18.12 77.49 -48.51
CA ARG A 80 19.15 76.60 -49.02
C ARG A 80 20.43 76.56 -48.12
N GLN A 81 20.76 77.66 -47.48
CA GLN A 81 21.96 77.70 -46.57
C GLN A 81 21.67 77.17 -45.22
N ILE A 82 20.41 77.22 -44.74
CA ILE A 82 20.00 76.69 -43.42
C ILE A 82 19.75 75.19 -43.50
N PHE A 83 19.09 74.74 -44.53
CA PHE A 83 18.67 73.29 -44.59
C PHE A 83 19.60 72.45 -45.49
N GLY A 84 20.64 73.02 -46.04
CA GLY A 84 21.67 72.33 -46.79
C GLY A 84 21.14 71.61 -48.05
N SER A 85 21.80 70.55 -48.41
CA SER A 85 21.49 69.75 -49.61
C SER A 85 20.52 68.60 -49.32
N SER A 86 19.57 68.76 -48.39
CA SER A 86 18.61 67.66 -48.14
C SER A 86 17.76 67.39 -49.38
N GLN A 87 17.69 66.17 -49.78
CA GLN A 87 16.96 65.75 -51.00
C GLN A 87 15.47 66.10 -50.94
N THR A 88 14.90 66.15 -49.74
CA THR A 88 13.52 66.56 -49.44
C THR A 88 13.23 68.06 -49.83
N LEU A 89 14.20 68.96 -49.69
CA LEU A 89 14.05 70.38 -50.09
C LEU A 89 14.31 70.60 -51.56
N ARG A 90 15.06 69.77 -52.26
CA ARG A 90 15.22 69.76 -53.70
C ARG A 90 13.92 69.31 -54.38
N ASP A 91 13.25 68.30 -53.86
CA ASP A 91 11.98 67.76 -54.37
C ASP A 91 10.83 68.77 -54.21
N LEU A 92 10.91 69.73 -53.29
CA LEU A 92 9.94 70.84 -53.12
C LEU A 92 10.03 71.94 -54.20
N LYS A 93 11.10 71.99 -55.01
CA LYS A 93 11.28 73.01 -56.10
C LYS A 93 10.78 72.59 -57.46
N ASP A 94 10.40 71.36 -57.69
CA ASP A 94 9.80 70.89 -58.92
C ASP A 94 8.27 71.09 -58.88
N PRO A 95 7.69 72.03 -59.63
CA PRO A 95 6.25 72.28 -59.57
C PRO A 95 5.41 71.16 -60.14
N SER A 96 6.02 70.17 -60.82
CA SER A 96 5.36 68.99 -61.40
C SER A 96 5.28 67.80 -60.48
N GLY A 97 5.85 67.89 -59.26
CA GLY A 97 5.94 66.79 -58.33
C GLY A 97 5.81 67.20 -56.85
N VAL A 98 4.85 68.04 -56.48
CA VAL A 98 4.59 68.40 -55.08
C VAL A 98 4.03 67.12 -54.38
N LYS A 99 4.95 66.37 -53.83
CA LYS A 99 4.55 65.27 -52.91
C LYS A 99 3.79 65.94 -51.77
N SER A 100 2.57 65.46 -51.49
CA SER A 100 1.82 65.95 -50.33
C SER A 100 2.64 65.82 -49.04
N PRO A 101 2.49 66.67 -48.05
CA PRO A 101 3.19 66.55 -46.79
C PRO A 101 3.03 65.17 -46.19
N THR A 102 1.90 64.49 -46.38
CA THR A 102 1.63 63.12 -45.97
C THR A 102 2.51 62.12 -46.74
N ALA A 103 2.78 62.29 -48.02
CA ALA A 103 3.67 61.42 -48.79
C ALA A 103 5.14 61.56 -48.35
N ILE A 104 5.57 62.78 -47.98
CA ILE A 104 6.92 63.00 -47.38
C ILE A 104 7.08 62.26 -46.06
N VAL A 105 6.08 62.36 -45.17
CA VAL A 105 6.06 61.67 -43.92
C VAL A 105 6.07 60.18 -44.14
N GLN A 106 5.27 59.64 -45.03
CA GLN A 106 5.24 58.20 -45.35
C GLN A 106 6.57 57.71 -45.92
N ASN A 107 7.24 58.45 -46.78
CA ASN A 107 8.58 58.09 -47.27
C ASN A 107 9.61 58.04 -46.13
N ARG A 108 9.56 58.99 -45.18
CA ARG A 108 10.44 58.96 -44.00
C ARG A 108 10.15 57.77 -43.07
N ILE A 109 8.91 57.42 -42.90
CA ILE A 109 8.52 56.23 -42.15
C ILE A 109 9.11 54.98 -42.80
N GLN A 110 8.93 54.83 -44.12
CA GLN A 110 9.49 53.71 -44.88
C GLN A 110 11.01 53.66 -44.81
N GLU A 111 11.70 54.81 -44.91
CA GLU A 111 13.14 54.92 -44.81
C GLU A 111 13.63 54.44 -43.41
N HIS A 112 12.98 54.91 -42.34
CA HIS A 112 13.35 54.47 -40.99
C HIS A 112 13.03 52.99 -40.77
N CYS A 113 11.91 52.49 -41.26
CA CYS A 113 11.57 51.07 -41.17
C CYS A 113 12.57 50.20 -41.93
N GLN A 114 12.94 50.59 -43.17
CA GLN A 114 13.89 49.86 -43.99
C GLN A 114 15.29 49.82 -43.33
N ARG A 115 15.79 50.98 -42.88
CA ARG A 115 17.05 51.04 -42.12
C ARG A 115 17.01 50.19 -40.82
N GLY A 116 15.86 50.21 -40.15
CA GLY A 116 15.65 49.35 -38.97
C GLY A 116 15.80 47.86 -39.30
N LYS A 117 15.19 47.41 -40.43
CA LYS A 117 15.33 46.02 -40.92
C LYS A 117 16.78 45.69 -41.30
N GLU A 118 17.47 46.63 -41.97
CA GLU A 118 18.88 46.46 -42.33
C GLU A 118 19.78 46.32 -41.11
N PHE A 119 19.64 47.20 -40.11
CA PHE A 119 20.41 47.09 -38.86
C PHE A 119 20.06 45.82 -38.09
N PHE A 120 18.79 45.43 -38.09
CA PHE A 120 18.36 44.17 -37.45
C PHE A 120 19.04 42.96 -38.10
N SER A 121 19.10 42.91 -39.46
CA SER A 121 19.76 41.81 -40.20
C SER A 121 21.27 41.80 -40.04
N GLN A 122 21.88 42.95 -39.71
CA GLN A 122 23.32 43.10 -39.46
C GLN A 122 23.71 42.80 -38.01
N GLY A 123 22.73 42.51 -37.13
CA GLY A 123 22.96 42.28 -35.70
C GLY A 123 23.16 43.55 -34.87
N GLU A 124 22.91 44.75 -35.48
CA GLU A 124 23.02 46.04 -34.77
C GLU A 124 21.67 46.41 -34.09
N TRP A 125 21.30 45.64 -33.09
CA TRP A 125 19.97 45.67 -32.45
C TRP A 125 19.61 47.05 -31.86
N GLU A 126 20.56 47.75 -31.21
CA GLU A 126 20.34 49.09 -30.65
C GLU A 126 20.00 50.12 -31.72
N LYS A 127 20.71 50.11 -32.86
CA LYS A 127 20.45 51.01 -33.96
C LYS A 127 19.08 50.70 -34.61
N ALA A 128 18.69 49.41 -34.66
CA ALA A 128 17.38 49.00 -35.12
C ALA A 128 16.27 49.57 -34.22
N VAL A 129 16.40 49.48 -32.90
CA VAL A 129 15.48 50.06 -31.88
C VAL A 129 15.33 51.57 -32.07
N ILE A 130 16.44 52.30 -32.31
CA ILE A 130 16.40 53.75 -32.58
C ILE A 130 15.62 54.06 -33.87
N CYS A 131 15.85 53.31 -34.94
CA CYS A 131 15.15 53.47 -36.21
C CYS A 131 13.65 53.22 -36.08
N TYR A 132 13.25 52.12 -35.45
CA TYR A 132 11.84 51.81 -35.21
C TYR A 132 11.17 52.81 -34.27
N SER A 133 11.90 53.36 -33.27
CA SER A 133 11.39 54.43 -32.41
C SER A 133 11.09 55.71 -33.22
N LYS A 134 11.97 56.06 -34.17
CA LYS A 134 11.73 57.21 -35.08
C LYS A 134 10.51 56.96 -35.96
N ALA A 135 10.32 55.76 -36.50
CA ALA A 135 9.15 55.39 -37.29
C ALA A 135 7.86 55.48 -36.46
N ILE A 136 7.85 54.98 -35.21
CA ILE A 136 6.73 55.09 -34.27
C ILE A 136 6.37 56.52 -33.95
N ASN A 137 7.35 57.38 -33.75
CA ASN A 137 7.11 58.80 -33.47
C ASN A 137 6.41 59.50 -34.65
N LEU A 138 6.66 59.05 -35.87
CA LEU A 138 6.00 59.61 -37.09
C LEU A 138 4.62 58.99 -37.32
N ASN A 139 4.43 57.71 -36.99
CA ASN A 139 3.14 57.01 -37.08
C ASN A 139 2.95 56.07 -35.90
N PRO A 140 2.36 56.55 -34.79
CA PRO A 140 2.16 55.75 -33.57
C PRO A 140 1.03 54.73 -33.67
N GLN A 141 0.27 54.68 -34.75
CA GLN A 141 -0.84 53.72 -34.95
C GLN A 141 -0.41 52.46 -35.71
N GLN A 142 0.80 52.43 -36.25
CA GLN A 142 1.29 51.29 -37.03
C GLN A 142 1.80 50.18 -36.10
N VAL A 143 1.06 49.09 -36.03
CA VAL A 143 1.32 47.93 -35.13
C VAL A 143 2.67 47.26 -35.43
N GLU A 144 3.01 47.11 -36.72
CA GLU A 144 4.22 46.41 -37.15
C GLU A 144 5.52 47.00 -36.56
N PHE A 145 5.59 48.32 -36.37
CA PHE A 145 6.80 48.95 -35.81
C PHE A 145 7.03 48.58 -34.34
N TYR A 146 5.95 48.44 -33.58
CA TYR A 146 6.05 47.97 -32.18
C TYR A 146 6.49 46.51 -32.12
N VAL A 147 6.00 45.66 -33.04
CA VAL A 147 6.40 44.27 -33.12
C VAL A 147 7.89 44.16 -33.47
N GLN A 148 8.34 44.86 -34.54
CA GLN A 148 9.75 44.82 -34.93
C GLN A 148 10.68 45.39 -33.86
N LYS A 149 10.25 46.45 -33.16
CA LYS A 149 10.98 47.01 -32.04
C LYS A 149 11.05 46.03 -30.86
N ALA A 150 9.97 45.31 -30.59
CA ALA A 150 9.96 44.25 -29.55
C ALA A 150 10.94 43.11 -29.86
N GLU A 151 11.01 42.68 -31.12
CA GLU A 151 11.96 41.68 -31.57
C GLU A 151 13.42 42.16 -31.42
N ALA A 152 13.69 43.43 -31.69
CA ALA A 152 15.02 44.00 -31.47
C ALA A 152 15.39 44.09 -29.99
N PHE A 153 14.44 44.41 -29.10
CA PHE A 153 14.64 44.35 -27.66
C PHE A 153 14.84 42.90 -27.13
N LEU A 154 14.16 41.94 -27.73
CA LEU A 154 14.36 40.53 -27.40
C LEU A 154 15.80 40.09 -27.69
N GLN A 155 16.38 40.51 -28.82
CA GLN A 155 17.76 40.21 -29.16
C GLN A 155 18.77 40.89 -28.20
N LEU A 156 18.39 42.00 -27.58
CA LEU A 156 19.15 42.69 -26.55
C LEU A 156 18.92 42.12 -25.15
N CYS A 157 18.13 41.04 -25.01
CA CYS A 157 17.70 40.46 -23.73
C CYS A 157 16.95 41.47 -22.84
N ASP A 158 16.42 42.58 -23.38
CA ASP A 158 15.55 43.50 -22.66
C ASP A 158 14.09 43.01 -22.78
N PHE A 159 13.77 41.97 -22.00
CA PHE A 159 12.48 41.30 -22.01
C PHE A 159 11.33 42.25 -21.62
N GLN A 160 11.58 43.17 -20.67
CA GLN A 160 10.57 44.09 -20.18
C GLN A 160 10.16 45.09 -21.29
N SER A 161 11.12 45.71 -21.97
CA SER A 161 10.87 46.61 -23.08
C SER A 161 10.20 45.88 -24.26
N ALA A 162 10.59 44.64 -24.54
CA ALA A 162 9.95 43.82 -25.55
C ALA A 162 8.46 43.59 -25.26
N VAL A 163 8.13 43.14 -24.03
CA VAL A 163 6.73 42.93 -23.60
C VAL A 163 5.91 44.22 -23.62
N LEU A 164 6.48 45.34 -23.21
CA LEU A 164 5.79 46.65 -23.25
C LEU A 164 5.43 47.07 -24.68
N ASN A 165 6.32 46.86 -25.63
CA ASN A 165 6.04 47.16 -27.05
C ASN A 165 4.98 46.21 -27.63
N LEU A 166 5.02 44.89 -27.31
CA LEU A 166 3.98 43.94 -27.72
C LEU A 166 2.62 44.26 -27.07
N ARG A 167 2.60 44.70 -25.81
CA ARG A 167 1.35 45.15 -25.14
C ARG A 167 0.76 46.36 -25.86
N LYS A 168 1.61 47.25 -26.37
CA LYS A 168 1.15 48.37 -27.19
C LYS A 168 0.63 47.89 -28.55
N ALA A 169 1.31 46.97 -29.21
CA ALA A 169 0.85 46.33 -30.46
C ALA A 169 -0.52 45.64 -30.24
N TYR A 170 -0.70 44.90 -29.17
CA TYR A 170 -1.95 44.27 -28.75
C TYR A 170 -3.10 45.28 -28.59
N SER A 171 -2.82 46.47 -28.01
CA SER A 171 -3.85 47.49 -27.80
C SER A 171 -4.30 48.16 -29.11
N LEU A 172 -3.48 48.13 -30.15
CA LEU A 172 -3.73 48.73 -31.45
C LEU A 172 -4.27 47.76 -32.51
N SER A 173 -4.13 46.47 -32.29
CA SER A 173 -4.47 45.43 -33.27
C SER A 173 -5.83 44.79 -33.01
N SER A 174 -6.43 44.27 -34.07
CA SER A 174 -7.58 43.35 -34.03
C SER A 174 -7.16 41.88 -33.86
N ALA A 175 -5.97 41.50 -34.34
CA ALA A 175 -5.40 40.17 -34.23
C ALA A 175 -4.67 40.01 -32.89
N LYS A 176 -5.45 39.80 -31.80
CA LYS A 176 -4.93 39.88 -30.43
C LYS A 176 -4.19 38.63 -29.97
N GLU A 177 -4.54 37.47 -30.48
CA GLU A 177 -4.11 36.17 -30.00
C GLU A 177 -2.61 35.96 -30.24
N GLU A 178 -2.10 36.25 -31.43
CA GLU A 178 -0.69 36.14 -31.81
C GLU A 178 0.25 36.96 -30.89
N TYR A 179 -0.19 38.16 -30.50
CA TYR A 179 0.63 39.00 -29.61
C TYR A 179 0.64 38.51 -28.16
N VAL A 180 -0.45 37.88 -27.72
CA VAL A 180 -0.50 37.23 -26.39
C VAL A 180 0.46 36.05 -26.34
N GLU A 181 0.43 35.19 -27.36
CA GLU A 181 1.37 34.07 -27.49
C GLU A 181 2.83 34.55 -27.49
N ARG A 182 3.10 35.59 -28.28
CA ARG A 182 4.46 36.14 -28.35
C ARG A 182 4.91 36.78 -27.02
N MET A 183 4.02 37.48 -26.33
CA MET A 183 4.31 38.01 -24.98
C MET A 183 4.58 36.86 -23.97
N ALA A 184 3.75 35.83 -23.99
CA ALA A 184 3.94 34.67 -23.11
C ALA A 184 5.30 34.00 -23.37
N PHE A 185 5.68 33.83 -24.65
CA PHE A 185 6.97 33.30 -25.03
C PHE A 185 8.16 34.15 -24.55
N ILE A 186 8.09 35.47 -24.66
CA ILE A 186 9.17 36.36 -24.19
C ILE A 186 9.31 36.31 -22.64
N ILE A 187 8.18 36.30 -21.94
CA ILE A 187 8.18 36.17 -20.48
C ILE A 187 8.73 34.78 -20.05
N TYR A 188 8.40 33.73 -20.84
CA TYR A 188 8.99 32.41 -20.61
C TYR A 188 10.51 32.43 -20.80
N LEU A 189 11.05 33.09 -21.86
CA LEU A 189 12.50 33.22 -22.04
C LEU A 189 13.15 34.01 -20.91
N GLN A 190 12.50 35.06 -20.42
CA GLN A 190 12.95 35.78 -19.21
C GLN A 190 13.04 34.82 -18.02
N GLY A 191 11.99 34.04 -17.77
CA GLY A 191 11.97 33.02 -16.72
C GLY A 191 13.09 31.98 -16.88
N GLN A 192 13.38 31.58 -18.13
CA GLN A 192 14.46 30.64 -18.41
C GLN A 192 15.84 31.22 -18.07
N CYS A 193 16.11 32.49 -18.44
CA CYS A 193 17.36 33.16 -18.08
C CYS A 193 17.53 33.31 -16.57
N LEU A 194 16.45 33.61 -15.84
CA LEU A 194 16.45 33.72 -14.39
C LEU A 194 16.66 32.34 -13.73
N PHE A 195 16.08 31.30 -14.32
CA PHE A 195 16.26 29.94 -13.85
C PHE A 195 17.73 29.48 -13.98
N ASP A 196 18.36 29.79 -15.12
CA ASP A 196 19.77 29.47 -15.37
C ASP A 196 20.72 30.26 -14.46
N GLN A 197 20.28 31.43 -13.97
CA GLN A 197 20.97 32.24 -12.96
C GLN A 197 20.65 31.81 -11.51
N GLU A 198 19.91 30.73 -11.32
CA GLU A 198 19.48 30.20 -10.01
C GLU A 198 18.54 31.16 -9.22
N VAL A 199 17.97 32.19 -9.86
CA VAL A 199 17.00 33.12 -9.26
C VAL A 199 15.59 32.53 -9.40
N TYR A 200 15.32 31.45 -8.67
CA TYR A 200 14.12 30.63 -8.84
C TYR A 200 12.81 31.32 -8.47
N CYS A 201 12.82 32.30 -7.56
CA CYS A 201 11.61 33.04 -7.18
C CYS A 201 11.10 33.89 -8.34
N ASP A 202 11.98 34.65 -8.97
CA ASP A 202 11.61 35.55 -10.09
C ASP A 202 11.35 34.75 -11.37
N ALA A 203 12.07 33.63 -11.55
CA ALA A 203 11.79 32.67 -12.61
C ALA A 203 10.40 32.07 -12.47
N LEU A 204 9.98 31.67 -11.27
CA LEU A 204 8.65 31.17 -10.97
C LEU A 204 7.56 32.19 -11.31
N GLU A 205 7.77 33.46 -10.91
CA GLU A 205 6.83 34.54 -11.25
C GLU A 205 6.70 34.71 -12.76
N SER A 206 7.83 34.68 -13.48
CA SER A 206 7.84 34.78 -14.95
C SER A 206 7.11 33.60 -15.60
N PHE A 207 7.37 32.38 -15.21
CA PHE A 207 6.67 31.20 -15.75
C PHE A 207 5.18 31.18 -15.40
N THR A 208 4.80 31.63 -14.20
CA THR A 208 3.39 31.75 -13.80
C THR A 208 2.67 32.78 -14.69
N ARG A 209 3.27 33.94 -14.92
CA ARG A 209 2.71 34.96 -15.83
C ARG A 209 2.60 34.47 -17.27
N ALA A 210 3.60 33.71 -17.75
CA ALA A 210 3.52 33.10 -19.09
C ALA A 210 2.37 32.10 -19.20
N SER A 211 2.17 31.29 -18.16
CA SER A 211 1.08 30.31 -18.07
C SER A 211 -0.31 30.98 -17.97
N GLU A 212 -0.43 32.12 -17.29
CA GLU A 212 -1.67 32.90 -17.21
C GLU A 212 -2.06 33.49 -18.61
N LEU A 213 -1.07 33.88 -19.41
CA LEU A 213 -1.29 34.38 -20.75
C LEU A 213 -1.65 33.28 -21.76
N GLN A 214 -1.11 32.08 -21.56
CA GLN A 214 -1.32 30.93 -22.45
C GLN A 214 -1.53 29.67 -21.61
N PRO A 215 -2.75 29.45 -21.08
CA PRO A 215 -3.04 28.32 -20.17
C PRO A 215 -2.90 26.95 -20.82
N ASP A 216 -3.08 26.85 -22.13
CA ASP A 216 -3.01 25.57 -22.87
C ASP A 216 -1.57 25.06 -23.05
N ASN A 217 -0.58 25.90 -22.78
CA ASN A 217 0.83 25.54 -22.92
C ASN A 217 1.39 24.89 -21.65
N SER A 218 1.40 23.56 -21.62
CA SER A 218 1.92 22.77 -20.49
C SER A 218 3.41 23.04 -20.19
N LEU A 219 4.20 23.51 -21.18
CA LEU A 219 5.63 23.77 -20.98
C LEU A 219 5.87 24.82 -19.90
N TYR A 220 5.08 25.89 -19.86
CA TYR A 220 5.24 26.97 -18.88
C TYR A 220 4.96 26.48 -17.47
N ARG A 221 3.90 25.67 -17.29
CA ARG A 221 3.56 25.07 -16.00
C ARG A 221 4.61 24.07 -15.53
N ARG A 222 5.15 23.23 -16.43
CA ARG A 222 6.24 22.31 -16.09
C ARG A 222 7.49 23.05 -15.59
N ARG A 223 7.81 24.21 -16.18
CA ARG A 223 8.92 25.05 -15.71
C ARG A 223 8.64 25.67 -14.32
N SER A 224 7.39 26.06 -14.06
CA SER A 224 6.97 26.48 -12.72
C SER A 224 7.18 25.36 -11.68
N ILE A 225 6.85 24.11 -12.02
CA ILE A 225 7.09 22.94 -11.15
C ILE A 225 8.59 22.78 -10.87
N ALA A 226 9.46 22.98 -11.86
CA ALA A 226 10.90 22.93 -11.67
C ALA A 226 11.40 23.99 -10.67
N CYS A 227 10.90 25.23 -10.79
CA CYS A 227 11.23 26.30 -9.84
C CYS A 227 10.76 25.98 -8.44
N LEU A 228 9.53 25.47 -8.28
CA LEU A 228 8.97 25.08 -6.99
C LEU A 228 9.78 23.95 -6.34
N ALA A 229 10.24 22.98 -7.14
CA ALA A 229 11.11 21.91 -6.67
C ALA A 229 12.47 22.46 -6.19
N ALA A 230 13.05 23.41 -6.94
CA ALA A 230 14.28 24.08 -6.56
C ALA A 230 14.15 24.88 -5.25
N LEU A 231 12.99 25.50 -5.04
CA LEU A 231 12.63 26.22 -3.82
C LEU A 231 12.21 25.30 -2.66
N ASN A 232 12.24 23.98 -2.82
CA ASN A 232 11.74 22.97 -1.88
C ASN A 232 10.26 23.13 -1.50
N ARG A 233 9.46 23.78 -2.36
CA ARG A 233 8.00 23.94 -2.19
C ARG A 233 7.24 22.75 -2.75
N TYR A 234 7.50 21.56 -2.21
CA TYR A 234 7.00 20.28 -2.73
C TYR A 234 5.47 20.13 -2.68
N GLN A 235 4.80 20.82 -1.73
CA GLN A 235 3.33 20.82 -1.64
C GLN A 235 2.70 21.50 -2.87
N ASP A 236 3.26 22.64 -3.27
CA ASP A 236 2.79 23.38 -4.44
C ASP A 236 3.14 22.62 -5.73
N CYS A 237 4.33 21.98 -5.79
CA CYS A 237 4.67 21.06 -6.87
C CYS A 237 3.60 19.98 -7.03
N PHE A 238 3.23 19.33 -5.93
CA PHE A 238 2.27 18.24 -5.95
C PHE A 238 0.90 18.68 -6.46
N ARG A 239 0.44 19.88 -6.07
CA ARG A 239 -0.81 20.45 -6.57
C ARG A 239 -0.74 20.68 -8.08
N LEU A 240 0.30 21.36 -8.58
CA LEU A 240 0.44 21.62 -10.00
C LEU A 240 0.59 20.36 -10.84
N VAL A 241 1.31 19.34 -10.36
CA VAL A 241 1.43 18.07 -11.06
C VAL A 241 0.08 17.36 -11.19
N ASN A 242 -0.76 17.40 -10.15
CA ASN A 242 -2.11 16.84 -10.24
C ASN A 242 -2.98 17.62 -11.24
N GLU A 243 -2.93 18.95 -11.22
CA GLU A 243 -3.65 19.81 -12.20
C GLU A 243 -3.20 19.49 -13.65
N GLU A 244 -1.91 19.23 -13.86
CA GLU A 244 -1.39 18.81 -15.19
C GLU A 244 -1.86 17.40 -15.57
N LEU A 245 -1.86 16.45 -14.64
CA LEU A 245 -2.33 15.09 -14.88
C LEU A 245 -3.84 15.04 -15.18
N ASP A 246 -4.63 15.93 -14.59
CA ASP A 246 -6.06 16.05 -14.90
C ASP A 246 -6.30 16.50 -16.36
N GLN A 247 -5.36 17.27 -16.95
CA GLN A 247 -5.42 17.71 -18.33
C GLN A 247 -4.76 16.73 -19.31
N ASP A 248 -3.61 16.15 -18.93
CA ASP A 248 -2.83 15.22 -19.75
C ASP A 248 -2.53 13.93 -18.98
N SER A 249 -3.55 13.07 -18.87
CA SER A 249 -3.46 11.80 -18.18
C SER A 249 -2.60 10.73 -18.88
N LYS A 250 -2.15 10.99 -20.11
CA LYS A 250 -1.35 10.03 -20.91
C LYS A 250 0.14 10.33 -20.91
N ASN A 251 0.59 11.28 -20.12
CA ASN A 251 1.98 11.70 -20.10
C ASN A 251 2.77 10.94 -19.00
N PRO A 252 3.67 10.01 -19.36
CA PRO A 252 4.43 9.21 -18.39
C PRO A 252 5.34 10.06 -17.52
N ASP A 253 5.91 11.17 -18.05
CA ASP A 253 6.80 12.04 -17.29
C ASP A 253 6.13 12.68 -16.08
N LEU A 254 4.83 13.02 -16.19
CA LEU A 254 4.07 13.60 -15.07
C LEU A 254 3.86 12.59 -13.95
N TYR A 255 3.60 11.33 -14.30
CA TYR A 255 3.52 10.25 -13.30
C TYR A 255 4.86 10.03 -12.61
N ILE A 256 5.97 10.04 -13.35
CA ILE A 256 7.31 9.92 -12.73
C ILE A 256 7.62 11.11 -11.82
N LEU A 257 7.23 12.31 -12.23
CA LEU A 257 7.37 13.51 -11.43
C LEU A 257 6.58 13.40 -10.12
N ARG A 258 5.31 12.95 -10.20
CA ARG A 258 4.47 12.72 -9.02
C ARG A 258 5.01 11.57 -8.14
N ALA A 259 5.51 10.50 -8.76
CA ALA A 259 6.15 9.40 -8.04
C ALA A 259 7.36 9.87 -7.22
N LYS A 260 8.20 10.76 -7.76
CA LYS A 260 9.33 11.35 -7.03
C LYS A 260 8.88 12.21 -5.84
N LEU A 261 7.79 12.95 -6.00
CA LEU A 261 7.17 13.70 -4.89
C LEU A 261 6.62 12.75 -3.83
N HIS A 262 5.97 11.65 -4.23
CA HIS A 262 5.53 10.61 -3.30
C HIS A 262 6.71 9.94 -2.58
N GLU A 263 7.82 9.69 -3.28
CA GLU A 263 9.06 9.18 -2.66
C GLU A 263 9.61 10.17 -1.62
N HIS A 264 9.61 11.47 -1.92
CA HIS A 264 10.03 12.51 -0.98
C HIS A 264 9.14 12.55 0.27
N PHE A 265 7.83 12.40 0.13
CA PHE A 265 6.89 12.35 1.25
C PHE A 265 6.80 10.96 1.91
N SER A 266 7.70 10.03 1.58
CA SER A 266 7.72 8.66 2.11
C SER A 266 6.41 7.88 1.89
N ARG A 267 5.69 8.17 0.80
CA ARG A 267 4.45 7.50 0.39
C ARG A 267 4.77 6.43 -0.66
N ALA A 268 5.44 5.35 -0.23
CA ALA A 268 6.00 4.35 -1.15
C ALA A 268 4.95 3.65 -2.02
N THR A 269 3.77 3.35 -1.48
CA THR A 269 2.66 2.69 -2.21
C THR A 269 2.18 3.54 -3.39
N LEU A 270 1.96 4.85 -3.16
CA LEU A 270 1.53 5.77 -4.21
C LEU A 270 2.65 5.99 -5.24
N CYS A 271 3.90 6.06 -4.79
CA CYS A 271 5.06 6.09 -5.68
C CYS A 271 5.10 4.87 -6.59
N TYR A 272 4.86 3.67 -6.05
CA TYR A 272 4.82 2.43 -6.85
C TYR A 272 3.70 2.46 -7.90
N GLN A 273 2.50 2.91 -7.51
CA GLN A 273 1.35 3.02 -8.43
C GLN A 273 1.64 3.97 -9.59
N ASP A 274 2.16 5.17 -9.31
CA ASP A 274 2.52 6.13 -10.35
C ASP A 274 3.60 5.61 -11.30
N VAL A 275 4.61 4.93 -10.77
CA VAL A 275 5.66 4.30 -11.60
C VAL A 275 5.09 3.18 -12.46
N GLN A 276 4.13 2.42 -11.96
CA GLN A 276 3.45 1.37 -12.70
C GLN A 276 2.62 1.95 -13.85
N GLU A 277 1.87 3.03 -13.61
CA GLU A 277 1.13 3.75 -14.66
C GLU A 277 2.07 4.31 -15.72
N ALA A 278 3.19 4.92 -15.33
CA ALA A 278 4.18 5.41 -16.28
C ALA A 278 4.75 4.28 -17.17
N ILE A 279 5.05 3.11 -16.60
CA ILE A 279 5.53 1.93 -17.36
C ILE A 279 4.42 1.38 -18.27
N ALA A 280 3.16 1.40 -17.84
CA ALA A 280 2.04 0.96 -18.65
C ALA A 280 1.84 1.86 -19.89
N LEU A 281 2.05 3.17 -19.73
CA LEU A 281 1.99 4.14 -20.84
C LEU A 281 3.21 4.03 -21.77
N GLU A 282 4.40 3.94 -21.21
CA GLU A 282 5.65 3.83 -21.93
C GLU A 282 6.57 2.76 -21.33
N PRO A 283 6.53 1.50 -21.82
CA PRO A 283 7.33 0.40 -21.28
C PRO A 283 8.84 0.58 -21.33
N ARG A 284 9.33 1.45 -22.22
CA ARG A 284 10.77 1.72 -22.41
C ARG A 284 11.26 2.96 -21.66
N HIS A 285 10.44 3.57 -20.85
CA HIS A 285 10.82 4.76 -20.09
C HIS A 285 11.92 4.41 -19.06
N GLU A 286 13.15 4.82 -19.33
CA GLU A 286 14.34 4.43 -18.54
C GLU A 286 14.22 4.84 -17.07
N GLU A 287 13.74 6.06 -16.81
CA GLU A 287 13.66 6.57 -15.44
C GLU A 287 12.59 5.85 -14.61
N ALA A 288 11.44 5.50 -15.24
CA ALA A 288 10.40 4.69 -14.61
C ALA A 288 10.94 3.32 -14.21
N GLN A 289 11.67 2.66 -15.12
CA GLN A 289 12.27 1.36 -14.85
C GLN A 289 13.33 1.44 -13.73
N LEU A 290 14.16 2.48 -13.72
CA LEU A 290 15.16 2.68 -12.65
C LEU A 290 14.49 2.92 -11.29
N LEU A 291 13.42 3.70 -11.25
CA LEU A 291 12.68 3.97 -10.02
C LEU A 291 11.98 2.69 -9.51
N MET A 292 11.34 1.94 -10.41
CA MET A 292 10.74 0.63 -10.09
C MET A 292 11.78 -0.33 -9.51
N GLN A 293 12.93 -0.46 -10.15
CA GLN A 293 14.02 -1.32 -9.65
C GLN A 293 14.52 -0.89 -8.26
N ARG A 294 14.56 0.43 -7.98
CA ARG A 294 14.92 0.93 -6.64
C ARG A 294 13.89 0.54 -5.59
N LEU A 295 12.60 0.66 -5.89
CA LEU A 295 11.51 0.25 -5.00
C LEU A 295 11.57 -1.25 -4.72
N LEU A 296 11.69 -2.09 -5.75
CA LEU A 296 11.79 -3.54 -5.61
C LEU A 296 13.03 -3.97 -4.81
N LYS A 297 14.19 -3.34 -5.04
CA LYS A 297 15.41 -3.60 -4.25
C LYS A 297 15.22 -3.22 -2.77
N ARG A 298 14.53 -2.11 -2.48
CA ARG A 298 14.19 -1.70 -1.09
C ARG A 298 13.24 -2.72 -0.44
N ALA A 299 12.21 -3.18 -1.16
CA ALA A 299 11.28 -4.19 -0.69
C ALA A 299 11.99 -5.51 -0.37
N GLN A 300 12.83 -6.00 -1.29
CA GLN A 300 13.58 -7.24 -1.09
C GLN A 300 14.57 -7.14 0.09
N LYS A 301 15.26 -6.01 0.25
CA LYS A 301 16.13 -5.77 1.41
C LYS A 301 15.34 -5.78 2.71
N ALA A 302 14.16 -5.16 2.74
CA ALA A 302 13.29 -5.14 3.90
C ALA A 302 12.75 -6.54 4.25
N LYS A 303 12.34 -7.34 3.25
CA LYS A 303 11.96 -8.76 3.43
C LYS A 303 13.09 -9.56 4.08
N ASN A 304 14.32 -9.43 3.58
CA ASN A 304 15.46 -10.15 4.14
C ASN A 304 15.76 -9.72 5.60
N GLN A 305 15.58 -8.43 5.91
CA GLN A 305 15.69 -7.94 7.28
C GLN A 305 14.56 -8.48 8.17
N ALA A 306 13.32 -8.54 7.65
CA ALA A 306 12.19 -9.12 8.36
C ALA A 306 12.42 -10.60 8.67
N LEU A 307 12.91 -11.38 7.70
CA LEU A 307 13.25 -12.79 7.88
C LEU A 307 14.30 -12.98 8.96
N ASN A 308 15.40 -12.22 8.93
CA ASN A 308 16.45 -12.29 9.94
C ASN A 308 15.94 -11.93 11.35
N LYS A 309 15.01 -10.98 11.47
CA LYS A 309 14.40 -10.63 12.75
C LYS A 309 13.43 -11.70 13.24
N ALA A 310 12.67 -12.30 12.33
CA ALA A 310 11.75 -13.39 12.63
C ALA A 310 12.49 -14.65 13.12
N LEU A 311 13.65 -14.96 12.52
CA LEU A 311 14.52 -16.06 12.96
C LEU A 311 15.10 -15.81 14.36
N LYS A 312 15.35 -14.54 14.72
CA LYS A 312 15.81 -14.15 16.07
C LYS A 312 14.66 -14.06 17.09
N GLY A 313 13.43 -14.38 16.71
CA GLY A 313 12.26 -14.30 17.59
C GLY A 313 11.67 -12.88 17.75
N ASN A 314 12.26 -11.86 17.16
CA ASN A 314 11.74 -10.49 17.23
C ASN A 314 10.64 -10.27 16.21
N LEU A 315 9.42 -10.78 16.49
CA LEU A 315 8.30 -10.79 15.57
C LEU A 315 7.72 -9.38 15.31
N LYS A 316 7.68 -8.51 16.35
CA LYS A 316 7.16 -7.13 16.20
C LYS A 316 7.99 -6.32 15.20
N ASP A 317 9.31 -6.36 15.32
CA ASP A 317 10.20 -5.67 14.39
C ASP A 317 10.19 -6.32 12.99
N ALA A 318 9.98 -7.64 12.91
CA ALA A 318 9.82 -8.32 11.63
C ALA A 318 8.56 -7.84 10.90
N LEU A 319 7.43 -7.68 11.62
CA LEU A 319 6.19 -7.12 11.09
C LEU A 319 6.37 -5.70 10.55
N LEU A 320 7.07 -4.83 11.27
CA LEU A 320 7.37 -3.48 10.77
C LEU A 320 8.18 -3.50 9.47
N LYS A 321 9.16 -4.42 9.38
CA LYS A 321 10.01 -4.51 8.18
C LYS A 321 9.29 -5.11 6.97
N ILE A 322 8.43 -6.11 7.18
CA ILE A 322 7.67 -6.68 6.06
C ILE A 322 6.55 -5.72 5.60
N THR A 323 5.94 -4.96 6.50
CA THR A 323 4.99 -3.90 6.12
C THR A 323 5.66 -2.85 5.25
N PHE A 324 6.87 -2.40 5.61
CA PHE A 324 7.66 -1.51 4.75
C PHE A 324 7.99 -2.15 3.38
N ALA A 325 8.21 -3.47 3.32
CA ALA A 325 8.40 -4.17 2.04
C ALA A 325 7.14 -4.13 1.18
N ILE A 326 5.96 -4.36 1.77
CA ILE A 326 4.66 -4.28 1.09
C ILE A 326 4.38 -2.85 0.57
N GLU A 327 4.70 -1.82 1.35
CA GLU A 327 4.55 -0.42 0.90
C GLU A 327 5.37 -0.13 -0.36
N ASN A 328 6.56 -0.73 -0.51
CA ASN A 328 7.42 -0.56 -1.67
C ASN A 328 7.13 -1.53 -2.83
N SER A 329 6.35 -2.58 -2.62
CA SER A 329 5.88 -3.53 -3.63
C SER A 329 4.54 -4.12 -3.22
N PRO A 330 3.42 -3.38 -3.42
CA PRO A 330 2.10 -3.73 -2.89
C PRO A 330 1.39 -4.87 -3.65
N PHE A 331 1.94 -5.32 -4.77
CA PHE A 331 1.35 -6.38 -5.60
C PHE A 331 2.09 -7.72 -5.51
N ASP A 332 3.09 -7.83 -4.61
CA ASP A 332 3.79 -9.10 -4.38
C ASP A 332 3.06 -9.91 -3.30
N ALA A 333 2.29 -10.92 -3.73
CA ALA A 333 1.54 -11.81 -2.85
C ALA A 333 2.43 -12.53 -1.81
N GLY A 334 3.69 -12.82 -2.15
CA GLY A 334 4.63 -13.48 -1.25
C GLY A 334 4.95 -12.66 0.00
N TYR A 335 4.88 -11.33 -0.06
CA TYR A 335 5.07 -10.49 1.12
C TYR A 335 3.86 -10.53 2.06
N PHE A 336 2.64 -10.60 1.52
CA PHE A 336 1.43 -10.78 2.31
C PHE A 336 1.40 -12.16 2.99
N ILE A 337 1.75 -13.24 2.26
CA ILE A 337 1.87 -14.58 2.85
C ILE A 337 2.88 -14.57 4.01
N PHE A 338 4.03 -13.93 3.83
CA PHE A 338 5.03 -13.85 4.90
C PHE A 338 4.54 -13.01 6.08
N ARG A 339 3.87 -11.88 5.86
CA ARG A 339 3.29 -11.05 6.93
C ARG A 339 2.18 -11.81 7.67
N GLY A 340 1.30 -12.48 6.96
CA GLY A 340 0.26 -13.33 7.54
C GLY A 340 0.83 -14.44 8.43
N THR A 341 1.94 -15.08 8.01
CA THR A 341 2.65 -16.07 8.86
C THR A 341 3.20 -15.45 10.15
N LEU A 342 3.68 -14.22 10.10
CA LEU A 342 4.14 -13.50 11.29
C LEU A 342 2.96 -13.12 12.20
N HIS A 343 1.85 -12.64 11.66
CA HIS A 343 0.62 -12.34 12.41
C HIS A 343 0.07 -13.59 13.09
N ARG A 344 0.03 -14.75 12.40
CA ARG A 344 -0.36 -16.03 13.00
C ARG A 344 0.53 -16.42 14.18
N ARG A 345 1.86 -16.25 14.07
CA ARG A 345 2.79 -16.52 15.15
C ARG A 345 2.62 -15.59 16.36
N VAL A 346 2.16 -14.37 16.14
CA VAL A 346 1.83 -13.40 17.23
C VAL A 346 0.43 -13.64 17.78
N LYS A 347 -0.33 -14.58 17.21
CA LYS A 347 -1.74 -14.88 17.50
C LYS A 347 -2.72 -13.77 17.09
N ASP A 348 -2.32 -12.90 16.18
CA ASP A 348 -3.22 -11.95 15.52
C ASP A 348 -3.83 -12.62 14.27
N PHE A 349 -4.80 -13.49 14.52
CA PHE A 349 -5.37 -14.34 13.48
C PHE A 349 -6.19 -13.54 12.44
N ASN A 350 -6.84 -12.45 12.86
CA ASN A 350 -7.64 -11.64 11.95
C ASN A 350 -6.76 -10.98 10.89
N SER A 351 -5.69 -10.30 11.30
CA SER A 351 -4.73 -9.69 10.38
C SER A 351 -4.05 -10.74 9.48
N ALA A 352 -3.79 -11.95 10.01
CA ALA A 352 -3.25 -13.04 9.20
C ALA A 352 -4.24 -13.49 8.11
N ILE A 353 -5.52 -13.63 8.43
CA ILE A 353 -6.58 -14.01 7.48
C ILE A 353 -6.71 -12.95 6.38
N ASP A 354 -6.75 -11.65 6.76
CA ASP A 354 -6.84 -10.54 5.80
C ASP A 354 -5.65 -10.55 4.83
N ASP A 355 -4.43 -10.80 5.33
CA ASP A 355 -3.23 -10.91 4.50
C ASP A 355 -3.28 -12.08 3.51
N TYR A 356 -3.74 -13.26 3.94
CA TYR A 356 -3.85 -14.42 3.04
C TYR A 356 -4.95 -14.23 2.00
N ILE A 357 -6.09 -13.62 2.37
CA ILE A 357 -7.14 -13.26 1.41
C ILE A 357 -6.57 -12.29 0.38
N LYS A 358 -5.84 -11.26 0.83
CA LYS A 358 -5.20 -10.31 -0.08
C LYS A 358 -4.17 -10.98 -0.99
N ALA A 359 -3.41 -11.94 -0.48
CA ALA A 359 -2.47 -12.71 -1.28
C ALA A 359 -3.18 -13.54 -2.37
N THR A 360 -4.36 -14.14 -2.07
CA THR A 360 -5.14 -14.89 -3.06
C THR A 360 -5.76 -13.98 -4.13
N GLU A 361 -6.18 -12.75 -3.77
CA GLU A 361 -6.69 -11.76 -4.73
C GLU A 361 -5.62 -11.26 -5.72
N LEU A 362 -4.36 -11.25 -5.30
CA LEU A 362 -3.24 -10.79 -6.12
C LEU A 362 -2.66 -11.87 -7.05
N CYS A 363 -3.07 -13.12 -6.88
CA CYS A 363 -2.58 -14.25 -7.67
C CYS A 363 -3.61 -14.72 -8.69
N GLU A 364 -3.15 -15.36 -9.75
CA GLU A 364 -4.01 -16.17 -10.63
C GLU A 364 -4.53 -17.38 -9.84
N GLU A 365 -5.79 -17.78 -10.11
CA GLU A 365 -6.53 -18.78 -9.31
C GLU A 365 -5.83 -20.12 -9.14
N GLU A 366 -5.02 -20.57 -10.09
CA GLU A 366 -4.33 -21.87 -10.08
C GLU A 366 -2.81 -21.78 -9.83
N GLY A 367 -2.31 -20.63 -9.44
CA GLY A 367 -0.88 -20.42 -9.19
C GLY A 367 -0.38 -21.09 -7.90
N ALA A 368 0.88 -21.57 -7.90
CA ALA A 368 1.50 -22.18 -6.71
C ALA A 368 1.47 -21.26 -5.48
N VAL A 369 1.54 -19.96 -5.67
CA VAL A 369 1.48 -18.96 -4.60
C VAL A 369 0.07 -18.83 -4.04
N ALA A 370 -0.97 -18.89 -4.90
CA ALA A 370 -2.37 -18.89 -4.49
C ALA A 370 -2.70 -20.14 -3.65
N MET A 371 -2.24 -21.31 -4.10
CA MET A 371 -2.39 -22.57 -3.35
C MET A 371 -1.71 -22.51 -1.98
N GLU A 372 -0.51 -21.92 -1.90
CA GLU A 372 0.18 -21.76 -0.62
C GLU A 372 -0.55 -20.76 0.30
N ALA A 373 -1.09 -19.65 -0.23
CA ALA A 373 -1.90 -18.71 0.52
C ALA A 373 -3.16 -19.38 1.09
N GLN A 374 -3.87 -20.17 0.27
CA GLN A 374 -5.05 -20.94 0.69
C GLN A 374 -4.71 -21.96 1.78
N ARG A 375 -3.59 -22.68 1.61
CA ARG A 375 -3.10 -23.62 2.61
C ARG A 375 -2.78 -22.92 3.94
N GLN A 376 -2.09 -21.79 3.91
CA GLN A 376 -1.78 -21.01 5.10
C GLN A 376 -3.04 -20.41 5.76
N LEU A 377 -4.02 -20.00 4.96
CA LEU A 377 -5.32 -19.55 5.43
C LEU A 377 -6.06 -20.66 6.20
N LEU A 378 -6.07 -21.88 5.66
CA LEU A 378 -6.68 -23.05 6.29
C LEU A 378 -6.00 -23.37 7.63
N LEU A 379 -4.67 -23.40 7.65
CA LEU A 379 -3.91 -23.60 8.90
C LEU A 379 -4.20 -22.50 9.92
N THR A 380 -4.42 -21.27 9.47
CA THR A 380 -4.75 -20.16 10.36
C THR A 380 -6.15 -20.29 10.95
N TYR A 381 -7.15 -20.73 10.17
CA TYR A 381 -8.47 -21.06 10.71
C TYR A 381 -8.41 -22.14 11.76
N ASN A 382 -7.59 -23.18 11.54
CA ASN A 382 -7.39 -24.25 12.53
C ASN A 382 -6.73 -23.74 13.81
N ASP A 383 -5.62 -22.99 13.69
CA ASP A 383 -4.90 -22.45 14.85
C ASP A 383 -5.76 -21.46 15.65
N PHE A 384 -6.57 -20.66 14.94
CA PHE A 384 -7.52 -19.75 15.58
C PHE A 384 -8.62 -20.51 16.30
N ALA A 385 -9.15 -21.60 15.70
CA ALA A 385 -10.13 -22.45 16.36
C ALA A 385 -9.57 -23.13 17.62
N VAL A 386 -8.33 -23.64 17.55
CA VAL A 386 -7.63 -24.19 18.74
C VAL A 386 -7.46 -23.12 19.82
N HIS A 387 -7.13 -21.90 19.43
CA HIS A 387 -7.03 -20.78 20.38
C HIS A 387 -8.40 -20.48 21.02
N CYS A 388 -9.46 -20.38 20.23
CA CYS A 388 -10.83 -20.20 20.75
C CYS A 388 -11.23 -21.34 21.69
N TYR A 389 -10.90 -22.60 21.35
CA TYR A 389 -11.12 -23.74 22.20
C TYR A 389 -10.44 -23.62 23.56
N THR A 390 -9.17 -23.21 23.59
CA THR A 390 -8.41 -23.01 24.84
C THR A 390 -8.96 -21.88 25.71
N GLN A 391 -9.64 -20.90 25.09
CA GLN A 391 -10.31 -19.81 25.79
C GLN A 391 -11.78 -20.11 26.17
N GLY A 392 -12.29 -21.30 25.81
CA GLY A 392 -13.67 -21.70 26.09
C GLY A 392 -14.71 -21.18 25.07
N PHE A 393 -14.29 -20.57 23.97
CA PHE A 393 -15.17 -20.10 22.88
C PHE A 393 -15.43 -21.21 21.87
N PHE A 394 -16.22 -22.20 22.26
CA PHE A 394 -16.40 -23.43 21.46
C PHE A 394 -17.26 -23.20 20.21
N GLU A 395 -18.26 -22.33 20.27
CA GLU A 395 -19.12 -21.99 19.13
C GLU A 395 -18.34 -21.32 18.01
N GLU A 396 -17.51 -20.32 18.36
CA GLU A 396 -16.63 -19.61 17.41
C GLU A 396 -15.62 -20.58 16.78
N ALA A 397 -15.06 -21.50 17.60
CA ALA A 397 -14.15 -22.52 17.10
C ALA A 397 -14.83 -23.42 16.06
N VAL A 398 -16.07 -23.85 16.28
CA VAL A 398 -16.86 -24.63 15.31
C VAL A 398 -17.08 -23.84 14.02
N LEU A 399 -17.40 -22.55 14.11
CA LEU A 399 -17.58 -21.69 12.91
C LEU A 399 -16.30 -21.59 12.08
N LEU A 400 -15.14 -21.43 12.73
CA LEU A 400 -13.84 -21.37 12.08
C LEU A 400 -13.48 -22.70 11.40
N LEU A 401 -13.70 -23.82 12.08
CA LEU A 401 -13.46 -25.16 11.54
C LEU A 401 -14.41 -25.49 10.38
N ASN A 402 -15.65 -25.01 10.42
CA ASN A 402 -16.57 -25.13 9.30
C ASN A 402 -16.06 -24.38 8.05
N LYS A 403 -15.41 -23.21 8.24
CA LYS A 403 -14.76 -22.51 7.11
C LYS A 403 -13.56 -23.29 6.59
N ALA A 404 -12.73 -23.83 7.49
CA ALA A 404 -11.60 -24.67 7.09
C ALA A 404 -12.03 -25.92 6.31
N LEU A 405 -13.06 -26.62 6.77
CA LEU A 405 -13.61 -27.83 6.10
C LEU A 405 -14.28 -27.55 4.76
N LYS A 406 -14.71 -26.32 4.47
CA LYS A 406 -15.16 -25.96 3.12
C LYS A 406 -14.01 -25.95 2.12
N GLY A 407 -12.81 -25.58 2.56
CA GLY A 407 -11.62 -25.57 1.70
C GLY A 407 -10.93 -26.92 1.61
N GLU A 408 -10.85 -27.69 2.71
CA GLU A 408 -10.16 -28.98 2.75
C GLU A 408 -10.99 -30.02 3.52
N LYS A 409 -11.49 -31.02 2.81
CA LYS A 409 -12.34 -32.06 3.36
C LYS A 409 -11.59 -33.32 3.79
N ASN A 410 -10.34 -33.48 3.34
CA ASN A 410 -9.56 -34.69 3.54
C ASN A 410 -8.60 -34.60 4.74
N GLU A 411 -8.63 -33.49 5.48
CA GLU A 411 -7.76 -33.30 6.65
C GLU A 411 -8.46 -33.76 7.93
N LYS A 412 -8.07 -34.94 8.43
CA LYS A 412 -8.67 -35.55 9.62
C LYS A 412 -8.63 -34.66 10.87
N GLY A 413 -7.56 -33.84 11.01
CA GLY A 413 -7.35 -32.98 12.17
C GLY A 413 -8.47 -31.95 12.36
N LEU A 414 -9.04 -31.46 11.26
CA LEU A 414 -10.14 -30.50 11.29
C LEU A 414 -11.42 -31.10 11.87
N TYR A 415 -11.74 -32.35 11.48
CA TYR A 415 -12.88 -33.08 12.02
C TYR A 415 -12.68 -33.40 13.52
N VAL A 416 -11.46 -33.81 13.90
CA VAL A 416 -11.14 -34.07 15.31
C VAL A 416 -11.32 -32.81 16.16
N ASN A 417 -10.75 -31.70 15.73
CA ASN A 417 -10.85 -30.44 16.46
C ASN A 417 -12.31 -29.94 16.54
N ARG A 418 -13.10 -30.09 15.46
CA ARG A 418 -14.52 -29.73 15.48
C ARG A 418 -15.33 -30.66 16.39
N GLY A 419 -15.07 -31.96 16.33
CA GLY A 419 -15.66 -32.95 17.21
C GLY A 419 -15.36 -32.68 18.70
N ASP A 420 -14.13 -32.28 19.03
CA ASP A 420 -13.76 -31.88 20.40
C ASP A 420 -14.54 -30.63 20.85
N CYS A 421 -14.73 -29.63 19.98
CA CYS A 421 -15.55 -28.46 20.28
C CYS A 421 -17.03 -28.82 20.49
N LEU A 422 -17.59 -29.65 19.61
CA LEU A 422 -18.98 -30.13 19.70
C LEU A 422 -19.23 -30.97 20.95
N PHE A 423 -18.23 -31.79 21.33
CA PHE A 423 -18.28 -32.54 22.58
C PHE A 423 -18.37 -31.60 23.80
N ARG A 424 -17.58 -30.54 23.83
CA ARG A 424 -17.62 -29.52 24.91
C ARG A 424 -18.94 -28.74 24.95
N LEU A 425 -19.60 -28.56 23.79
CA LEU A 425 -20.93 -27.94 23.69
C LEU A 425 -22.08 -28.88 24.10
N GLY A 426 -21.79 -30.20 24.31
CA GLY A 426 -22.80 -31.20 24.60
C GLY A 426 -23.51 -31.75 23.36
N GLU A 427 -23.10 -31.38 22.16
CA GLU A 427 -23.64 -31.83 20.88
C GLU A 427 -23.04 -33.17 20.47
N LEU A 428 -23.28 -34.21 21.30
CA LEU A 428 -22.59 -35.50 21.21
C LEU A 428 -22.80 -36.23 19.89
N THR A 429 -24.00 -36.08 19.29
CA THR A 429 -24.33 -36.75 18.01
C THR A 429 -23.53 -36.20 16.86
N PHE A 430 -23.36 -34.87 16.80
CA PHE A 430 -22.55 -34.23 15.76
C PHE A 430 -21.05 -34.51 15.99
N ALA A 431 -20.59 -34.50 17.26
CA ALA A 431 -19.23 -34.88 17.61
C ALA A 431 -18.90 -36.32 17.16
N LEU A 432 -19.85 -37.26 17.34
CA LEU A 432 -19.67 -38.64 16.89
C LEU A 432 -19.51 -38.72 15.37
N ALA A 433 -20.35 -37.99 14.61
CA ALA A 433 -20.27 -37.96 13.16
C ALA A 433 -18.90 -37.44 12.69
N ASP A 434 -18.37 -36.40 13.35
CA ASP A 434 -17.06 -35.85 13.03
C ASP A 434 -15.91 -36.82 13.34
N TYR A 435 -15.93 -37.49 14.49
CA TYR A 435 -14.93 -38.51 14.82
C TYR A 435 -15.02 -39.74 13.91
N GLN A 436 -16.22 -40.13 13.48
CA GLN A 436 -16.39 -41.19 12.50
C GLN A 436 -15.82 -40.81 11.14
N GLN A 437 -16.06 -39.58 10.68
CA GLN A 437 -15.49 -39.07 9.45
C GLN A 437 -13.95 -39.01 9.51
N ALA A 438 -13.40 -38.56 10.66
CA ALA A 438 -11.97 -38.59 10.89
C ALA A 438 -11.40 -40.02 10.89
N LEU A 439 -12.15 -40.98 11.43
CA LEU A 439 -11.77 -42.40 11.46
C LEU A 439 -11.82 -43.05 10.07
N GLU A 440 -12.75 -42.64 9.21
CA GLU A 440 -12.78 -43.07 7.80
C GLU A 440 -11.51 -42.62 7.07
N LEU A 441 -11.05 -41.39 7.31
CA LEU A 441 -9.80 -40.87 6.76
C LEU A 441 -8.56 -41.55 7.33
N SER A 442 -8.63 -42.08 8.57
CA SER A 442 -7.51 -42.74 9.24
C SER A 442 -7.97 -43.91 10.09
N PRO A 443 -8.30 -45.07 9.49
CA PRO A 443 -8.89 -46.20 10.17
C PRO A 443 -8.03 -46.82 11.29
N MET A 444 -6.73 -46.63 11.22
CA MET A 444 -5.76 -47.19 12.18
C MET A 444 -5.39 -46.26 13.35
N ASP A 445 -6.07 -45.10 13.47
CA ASP A 445 -5.77 -44.15 14.55
C ASP A 445 -6.42 -44.58 15.88
N PHE A 446 -5.60 -45.12 16.78
CA PHE A 446 -6.06 -45.57 18.09
C PHE A 446 -6.61 -44.42 18.95
N SER A 447 -6.06 -43.23 18.86
CA SER A 447 -6.52 -42.07 19.65
C SER A 447 -7.95 -41.67 19.26
N LEU A 448 -8.27 -41.73 17.97
CA LEU A 448 -9.63 -41.49 17.45
C LEU A 448 -10.61 -42.58 17.90
N ARG A 449 -10.23 -43.85 17.80
CA ARG A 449 -11.08 -44.97 18.27
C ARG A 449 -11.38 -44.83 19.77
N ARG A 450 -10.39 -44.43 20.58
CA ARG A 450 -10.60 -44.14 22.00
C ARG A 450 -11.62 -43.02 22.19
N ARG A 451 -11.53 -41.90 21.44
CA ARG A 451 -12.49 -40.80 21.53
C ARG A 451 -13.90 -41.22 21.12
N VAL A 452 -14.03 -41.98 20.04
CA VAL A 452 -15.32 -42.59 19.60
C VAL A 452 -15.90 -43.47 20.72
N GLY A 453 -15.07 -44.34 21.33
CA GLY A 453 -15.51 -45.21 22.43
C GLY A 453 -16.01 -44.42 23.65
N MET A 454 -15.28 -43.40 24.07
CA MET A 454 -15.68 -42.51 25.20
C MET A 454 -16.98 -41.76 24.88
N LEU A 455 -17.15 -41.30 23.66
CA LEU A 455 -18.34 -40.58 23.25
C LEU A 455 -19.58 -41.50 23.16
N LEU A 456 -19.41 -42.73 22.65
CA LEU A 456 -20.45 -43.71 22.61
C LEU A 456 -20.88 -44.16 24.02
N ASP A 457 -19.93 -44.26 24.95
CA ASP A 457 -20.23 -44.51 26.38
C ASP A 457 -21.10 -43.41 26.98
N GLU A 458 -20.72 -42.15 26.77
CA GLU A 458 -21.51 -41.00 27.26
C GLU A 458 -22.93 -40.97 26.63
N LEU A 459 -23.04 -41.20 25.31
CA LEU A 459 -24.34 -41.33 24.63
C LEU A 459 -25.16 -42.50 25.19
N GLY A 460 -24.49 -43.60 25.53
CA GLY A 460 -25.09 -44.75 26.18
C GLY A 460 -25.64 -44.42 27.56
N LEU A 461 -24.86 -43.69 28.36
CA LEU A 461 -25.27 -43.21 29.69
C LEU A 461 -26.45 -42.26 29.63
N GLN A 462 -26.47 -41.34 28.66
CA GLN A 462 -27.60 -40.44 28.40
C GLN A 462 -28.86 -41.21 27.99
N ALA A 463 -28.73 -42.21 27.09
CA ALA A 463 -29.83 -43.06 26.70
C ALA A 463 -30.34 -43.90 27.88
N HIS A 464 -29.47 -44.41 28.75
CA HIS A 464 -29.82 -45.14 29.95
C HIS A 464 -30.62 -44.26 30.92
N LYS A 465 -30.15 -43.02 31.18
CA LYS A 465 -30.87 -42.03 32.02
C LYS A 465 -32.27 -41.73 31.46
N GLN A 466 -32.41 -41.68 30.11
CA GLN A 466 -33.68 -41.48 29.42
C GLN A 466 -34.56 -42.76 29.37
N ARG A 467 -34.16 -43.86 30.03
CA ARG A 467 -34.82 -45.16 30.02
C ARG A 467 -34.93 -45.81 28.62
N LYS A 468 -34.11 -45.39 27.66
CA LYS A 468 -34.01 -45.97 26.32
C LYS A 468 -32.94 -47.07 26.31
N TYR A 469 -33.19 -48.13 27.07
CA TYR A 469 -32.18 -49.17 27.36
C TYR A 469 -31.65 -49.88 26.12
N GLN A 470 -32.52 -50.14 25.12
CA GLN A 470 -32.11 -50.78 23.85
C GLN A 470 -31.05 -49.93 23.13
N ARG A 471 -31.29 -48.59 23.08
CA ARG A 471 -30.35 -47.63 22.47
C ARG A 471 -29.04 -47.54 23.31
N ALA A 472 -29.16 -47.60 24.61
CA ALA A 472 -27.99 -47.60 25.50
C ALA A 472 -27.09 -48.82 25.24
N VAL A 473 -27.69 -50.04 25.15
CA VAL A 473 -26.95 -51.29 24.84
C VAL A 473 -26.26 -51.18 23.47
N HIS A 474 -26.91 -50.59 22.47
CA HIS A 474 -26.30 -50.37 21.16
C HIS A 474 -25.10 -49.42 21.24
N CYS A 475 -25.22 -48.31 21.94
CA CYS A 475 -24.12 -47.36 22.13
C CYS A 475 -22.93 -48.01 22.88
N PHE A 476 -23.18 -48.68 23.98
CA PHE A 476 -22.11 -49.40 24.74
C PHE A 476 -21.46 -50.51 23.93
N SER A 477 -22.22 -51.18 23.05
CA SER A 477 -21.65 -52.19 22.13
C SER A 477 -20.67 -51.58 21.17
N GLY A 478 -20.99 -50.39 20.58
CA GLY A 478 -20.07 -49.64 19.73
C GLY A 478 -18.87 -49.11 20.50
N ALA A 479 -19.04 -48.70 21.78
CA ALA A 479 -17.93 -48.33 22.66
C ALA A 479 -16.94 -49.47 22.89
N ILE A 480 -17.45 -50.66 23.14
CA ILE A 480 -16.66 -51.91 23.28
C ILE A 480 -15.95 -52.29 21.96
N GLU A 481 -16.58 -52.12 20.84
CA GLU A 481 -15.95 -52.34 19.51
C GLU A 481 -14.79 -51.36 19.27
N SER A 482 -14.96 -50.11 19.72
CA SER A 482 -13.93 -49.07 19.60
C SER A 482 -12.75 -49.33 20.56
N ASN A 483 -13.00 -49.79 21.78
CA ASN A 483 -11.95 -50.12 22.76
C ASN A 483 -12.42 -51.22 23.71
N PRO A 484 -12.17 -52.51 23.41
CA PRO A 484 -12.62 -53.63 24.23
C PRO A 484 -11.89 -53.85 25.56
N ARG A 485 -10.88 -53.02 25.88
CA ARG A 485 -10.08 -53.18 27.10
C ARG A 485 -10.60 -52.42 28.33
N LEU A 486 -11.68 -51.64 28.16
CA LEU A 486 -12.20 -50.82 29.24
C LEU A 486 -13.36 -51.48 29.96
N PRO A 487 -13.20 -51.87 31.27
CA PRO A 487 -14.19 -52.64 32.02
C PRO A 487 -15.52 -51.90 32.21
N HIS A 488 -15.50 -50.59 32.34
CA HIS A 488 -16.73 -49.81 32.56
C HIS A 488 -17.71 -49.83 31.38
N TYR A 489 -17.28 -50.01 30.12
CA TYR A 489 -18.18 -50.15 28.98
C TYR A 489 -19.05 -51.42 29.10
N TYR A 490 -18.46 -52.53 29.54
CA TYR A 490 -19.18 -53.78 29.81
C TYR A 490 -20.11 -53.60 31.02
N LEU A 491 -19.68 -52.97 32.08
CA LEU A 491 -20.48 -52.70 33.26
C LEU A 491 -21.72 -51.82 32.93
N HIS A 492 -21.55 -50.76 32.17
CA HIS A 492 -22.66 -49.91 31.74
C HIS A 492 -23.64 -50.67 30.83
N ARG A 493 -23.13 -51.54 29.95
CA ARG A 493 -23.94 -52.37 29.10
C ARG A 493 -24.72 -53.40 29.92
N ALA A 494 -24.09 -54.07 30.87
CA ALA A 494 -24.70 -54.99 31.80
C ALA A 494 -25.86 -54.37 32.59
N LYS A 495 -25.63 -53.17 33.16
CA LYS A 495 -26.70 -52.42 33.86
C LYS A 495 -27.90 -52.16 32.96
N SER A 496 -27.68 -51.85 31.67
CA SER A 496 -28.76 -51.57 30.71
C SER A 496 -29.49 -52.87 30.30
N ARG A 497 -28.78 -54.01 30.18
CA ARG A 497 -29.32 -55.30 29.87
C ARG A 497 -30.22 -55.86 31.01
N LEU A 498 -29.86 -55.59 32.26
CA LEU A 498 -30.71 -55.94 33.41
C LEU A 498 -32.08 -55.29 33.32
N PHE A 499 -32.17 -54.04 32.93
CA PHE A 499 -33.48 -53.38 32.72
C PHE A 499 -34.27 -53.95 31.53
N LEU A 500 -33.60 -54.61 30.58
CA LEU A 500 -34.21 -55.32 29.49
C LEU A 500 -34.54 -56.79 29.82
N GLN A 501 -34.29 -57.26 31.05
CA GLN A 501 -34.47 -58.63 31.50
C GLN A 501 -33.56 -59.67 30.78
N ASP A 502 -32.47 -59.20 30.15
CA ASP A 502 -31.46 -60.05 29.52
C ASP A 502 -30.34 -60.38 30.52
N GLU A 503 -30.66 -61.25 31.49
CA GLU A 503 -29.74 -61.63 32.55
C GLU A 503 -28.52 -62.41 32.07
N MET A 504 -28.68 -63.27 31.04
CA MET A 504 -27.56 -64.11 30.59
C MET A 504 -26.44 -63.25 29.98
N SER A 505 -26.80 -62.36 29.06
CA SER A 505 -25.81 -61.43 28.49
C SER A 505 -25.29 -60.42 29.50
N ALA A 506 -26.09 -60.04 30.52
CA ALA A 506 -25.62 -59.19 31.61
C ALA A 506 -24.57 -59.86 32.47
N LYS A 507 -24.74 -61.17 32.78
CA LYS A 507 -23.77 -62.02 33.51
C LYS A 507 -22.45 -62.12 32.74
N GLU A 508 -22.50 -62.34 31.41
CA GLU A 508 -21.29 -62.36 30.59
C GLU A 508 -20.53 -61.03 30.66
N ASP A 509 -21.23 -59.88 30.51
CA ASP A 509 -20.62 -58.57 30.54
C ASP A 509 -19.95 -58.25 31.90
N VAL A 510 -20.60 -58.57 33.00
CA VAL A 510 -20.07 -58.37 34.37
C VAL A 510 -18.82 -59.23 34.58
N ILE A 511 -18.84 -60.49 34.11
CA ILE A 511 -17.67 -61.36 34.19
C ILE A 511 -16.52 -60.82 33.36
N ILE A 512 -16.77 -60.27 32.14
CA ILE A 512 -15.74 -59.64 31.33
C ILE A 512 -15.17 -58.41 32.05
N ALA A 513 -16.03 -57.60 32.68
CA ALA A 513 -15.56 -56.44 33.46
C ALA A 513 -14.65 -56.88 34.65
N LEU A 514 -14.99 -57.94 35.36
CA LEU A 514 -14.15 -58.52 36.42
C LEU A 514 -12.84 -59.11 35.87
N LEU A 515 -12.86 -59.76 34.72
CA LEU A 515 -11.66 -60.29 34.09
C LEU A 515 -10.67 -59.19 33.63
N LEU A 516 -11.18 -58.04 33.24
CA LEU A 516 -10.37 -56.89 32.84
C LEU A 516 -9.84 -56.10 34.03
N ASP A 517 -10.61 -55.99 35.12
CA ASP A 517 -10.27 -55.26 36.35
C ASP A 517 -10.94 -55.95 37.55
N PRO A 518 -10.24 -56.91 38.22
CA PRO A 518 -10.75 -57.61 39.37
C PRO A 518 -10.96 -56.79 40.63
N GLU A 519 -10.28 -55.66 40.72
CA GLU A 519 -10.29 -54.78 41.92
C GLU A 519 -11.31 -53.62 41.80
N ASN A 520 -12.13 -53.62 40.77
CA ASN A 520 -13.10 -52.57 40.48
C ASN A 520 -14.32 -52.61 41.43
N ASP A 521 -14.31 -51.78 42.43
CA ASP A 521 -15.42 -51.66 43.42
C ASP A 521 -16.80 -51.37 42.75
N ALA A 522 -16.83 -50.69 41.58
CA ALA A 522 -18.09 -50.34 40.90
C ALA A 522 -18.82 -51.56 40.32
N VAL A 523 -18.13 -52.71 40.17
CA VAL A 523 -18.69 -53.92 39.65
C VAL A 523 -19.37 -54.73 40.74
N LEU A 524 -18.93 -54.62 41.99
CA LEU A 524 -19.40 -55.43 43.14
C LEU A 524 -20.91 -55.37 43.35
N PRO A 525 -21.61 -54.23 43.35
CA PRO A 525 -23.05 -54.16 43.55
C PRO A 525 -23.85 -54.92 42.44
N VAL A 526 -23.31 -54.94 41.22
CA VAL A 526 -23.96 -55.62 40.08
C VAL A 526 -23.70 -57.13 40.15
N VAL A 527 -22.50 -57.54 40.62
CA VAL A 527 -22.15 -58.94 40.89
C VAL A 527 -23.05 -59.54 41.96
N THR A 528 -23.21 -58.86 43.08
CA THR A 528 -24.05 -59.35 44.20
C THR A 528 -25.52 -59.45 43.79
N SER A 529 -26.01 -58.63 42.86
CA SER A 529 -27.35 -58.69 42.33
C SER A 529 -27.56 -59.89 41.36
N LEU A 530 -26.55 -60.18 40.52
CA LEU A 530 -26.64 -61.25 39.53
C LEU A 530 -26.20 -62.64 40.02
N PHE A 531 -25.36 -62.69 41.05
CA PHE A 531 -24.79 -63.90 41.64
C PHE A 531 -24.92 -63.87 43.16
N PRO A 532 -26.14 -63.94 43.71
CA PRO A 532 -26.36 -63.77 45.12
C PRO A 532 -25.67 -64.94 45.92
N GLY A 533 -24.80 -64.56 46.84
CA GLY A 533 -24.11 -65.54 47.76
C GLY A 533 -22.96 -66.32 47.13
N GLN A 534 -22.57 -66.05 45.89
CA GLN A 534 -21.43 -66.71 45.26
C GLN A 534 -20.15 -65.89 45.43
N PRO A 535 -19.03 -66.50 45.85
CA PRO A 535 -17.73 -65.83 45.91
C PRO A 535 -17.22 -65.54 44.50
N ILE A 536 -16.45 -64.46 44.36
CA ILE A 536 -15.93 -64.00 43.05
C ILE A 536 -15.08 -65.10 42.37
N GLN A 537 -14.35 -65.88 43.10
CA GLN A 537 -13.51 -66.98 42.59
C GLN A 537 -14.34 -68.07 41.88
N ASP A 538 -15.49 -68.43 42.45
CA ASP A 538 -16.39 -69.41 41.83
C ASP A 538 -17.05 -68.89 40.60
N ILE A 539 -17.36 -67.57 40.57
CA ILE A 539 -17.93 -66.90 39.39
C ILE A 539 -16.94 -66.94 38.23
N ILE A 540 -15.66 -66.62 38.49
CA ILE A 540 -14.61 -66.61 37.46
C ILE A 540 -14.25 -68.01 36.96
N SER A 541 -14.53 -69.06 37.74
CA SER A 541 -14.31 -70.48 37.42
C SER A 541 -15.55 -71.12 36.75
N SER A 542 -16.64 -70.42 36.61
CA SER A 542 -17.91 -70.94 36.03
C SER A 542 -17.86 -71.17 34.51
N LYS A 543 -18.74 -72.02 34.01
CA LYS A 543 -18.89 -72.23 32.57
C LYS A 543 -19.23 -70.92 31.80
N ILE A 544 -19.93 -70.01 32.46
CA ILE A 544 -20.26 -68.68 31.88
C ILE A 544 -18.98 -67.85 31.71
N ALA A 545 -18.02 -68.00 32.64
CA ALA A 545 -16.74 -67.32 32.55
C ALA A 545 -15.88 -67.82 31.39
N GLU A 546 -15.95 -69.10 31.03
CA GLU A 546 -15.25 -69.62 29.86
C GLU A 546 -15.80 -69.03 28.56
N VAL A 547 -17.14 -68.89 28.47
CA VAL A 547 -17.79 -68.21 27.33
C VAL A 547 -17.39 -66.74 27.30
N ALA A 548 -17.42 -66.03 28.43
CA ALA A 548 -17.04 -64.63 28.55
C ALA A 548 -15.55 -64.39 28.17
N LYS A 549 -14.65 -65.29 28.54
CA LYS A 549 -13.22 -65.28 28.12
C LYS A 549 -13.10 -65.38 26.59
N THR A 550 -13.79 -66.34 26.01
CA THR A 550 -13.78 -66.56 24.53
C THR A 550 -14.30 -65.33 23.77
N ILE A 551 -15.36 -64.68 24.29
CA ILE A 551 -15.92 -63.43 23.70
C ILE A 551 -14.92 -62.30 23.80
N LEU A 552 -14.27 -62.10 24.97
CA LEU A 552 -13.27 -61.07 25.20
C LEU A 552 -12.04 -61.30 24.31
N GLU A 553 -11.51 -62.51 24.23
CA GLU A 553 -10.37 -62.87 23.39
C GLU A 553 -10.65 -62.58 21.93
N ARG A 554 -11.84 -62.93 21.42
CA ARG A 554 -12.26 -62.64 20.05
C ARG A 554 -12.32 -61.15 19.78
N LYS A 555 -12.85 -60.37 20.73
CA LYS A 555 -12.91 -58.89 20.60
C LYS A 555 -11.53 -58.24 20.66
N LEU A 556 -10.65 -58.76 21.52
CA LEU A 556 -9.26 -58.31 21.61
C LEU A 556 -8.48 -58.64 20.31
N GLN A 557 -8.70 -59.82 19.70
CA GLN A 557 -8.06 -60.20 18.45
C GLN A 557 -8.57 -59.39 17.25
N ALA A 558 -9.86 -59.03 17.25
CA ALA A 558 -10.45 -58.20 16.24
C ALA A 558 -10.01 -56.73 16.31
N CYS A 559 -9.43 -56.33 17.45
CA CYS A 559 -8.91 -54.99 17.64
C CYS A 559 -7.52 -54.87 16.96
N PRO A 560 -7.32 -54.00 15.98
CA PRO A 560 -6.09 -53.92 15.19
C PRO A 560 -4.82 -53.59 15.96
N TYR A 561 -4.89 -53.37 17.29
CA TYR A 561 -3.80 -53.02 18.16
C TYR A 561 -3.44 -54.09 19.20
N SER A 562 -3.64 -55.34 18.87
CA SER A 562 -3.37 -56.45 19.78
C SER A 562 -1.88 -56.76 20.02
N ASN A 563 -0.96 -56.01 19.40
CA ASN A 563 0.48 -56.28 19.46
C ASN A 563 1.19 -55.84 20.78
N SER A 564 0.47 -55.26 21.72
CA SER A 564 0.95 -55.24 23.10
C SER A 564 0.30 -56.40 23.83
N PRO A 565 1.02 -57.43 24.28
CA PRO A 565 0.43 -58.47 25.08
C PRO A 565 -0.07 -57.79 26.38
N ALA A 566 -1.41 -57.56 26.42
CA ALA A 566 -2.03 -57.35 27.70
C ALA A 566 -1.84 -58.69 28.43
N LYS A 567 -0.87 -58.73 29.30
CA LYS A 567 -0.82 -59.78 30.33
C LYS A 567 -2.12 -59.60 31.11
N LEU A 568 -3.18 -60.30 30.65
CA LEU A 568 -4.33 -60.56 31.47
C LEU A 568 -3.77 -61.25 32.70
N LYS A 569 -3.66 -60.52 33.81
CA LYS A 569 -3.31 -61.12 35.09
C LYS A 569 -4.48 -61.95 35.53
N TRP A 570 -4.46 -63.23 35.14
CA TRP A 570 -5.34 -64.22 35.72
C TRP A 570 -4.89 -64.40 37.16
N PRO A 571 -5.76 -64.51 38.16
CA PRO A 571 -5.41 -64.96 39.45
C PRO A 571 -5.13 -66.46 39.38
N ALA A 572 -3.95 -66.84 38.94
CA ALA A 572 -3.34 -68.14 39.21
C ALA A 572 -2.35 -67.92 40.38
N GLY A 573 -2.56 -68.63 41.43
CA GLY A 573 -1.80 -68.48 42.70
C GLY A 573 -0.32 -68.36 42.49
N ALA A 574 0.26 -67.59 43.44
CA ALA A 574 1.59 -67.58 43.99
C ALA A 574 2.79 -67.27 43.07
N LEU A 575 3.49 -66.22 43.48
CA LEU A 575 4.93 -66.00 43.43
C LEU A 575 5.63 -65.98 42.07
N GLU A 576 5.99 -64.79 41.61
CA GLU A 576 7.43 -64.48 41.39
C GLU A 576 7.60 -63.00 41.15
N ASP A 577 8.53 -62.42 41.88
CA ASP A 577 9.06 -61.07 41.77
C ASP A 577 9.76 -60.91 40.43
N GLU A 578 9.39 -59.86 39.62
CA GLU A 578 10.24 -59.35 38.54
C GLU A 578 10.42 -57.84 38.63
N PRO A 579 11.57 -57.34 38.17
CA PRO A 579 12.07 -56.01 38.52
C PRO A 579 11.37 -54.89 37.72
N LYS A 580 11.27 -53.75 38.39
CA LYS A 580 10.82 -52.48 37.82
C LYS A 580 11.78 -52.03 36.72
N GLU A 581 11.28 -51.90 35.48
CA GLU A 581 11.93 -51.08 34.45
C GLU A 581 11.47 -49.63 34.55
N PRO A 582 12.36 -48.66 34.22
CA PRO A 582 12.13 -47.26 34.49
C PRO A 582 11.16 -46.64 33.48
N GLY A 583 10.29 -45.83 34.01
CA GLY A 583 9.24 -45.13 33.28
C GLY A 583 9.75 -44.25 32.13
N ALA A 584 9.09 -44.41 30.98
CA ALA A 584 9.11 -43.41 29.94
C ALA A 584 8.11 -42.30 30.27
N GLN A 585 8.64 -41.15 30.37
CA GLN A 585 7.99 -39.91 30.77
C GLN A 585 6.82 -39.54 29.85
N SER A 586 5.63 -39.42 30.44
CA SER A 586 4.50 -38.69 29.92
C SER A 586 4.20 -37.45 30.77
N GLU A 587 5.24 -36.63 31.01
CA GLU A 587 5.12 -35.44 31.88
C GLU A 587 4.70 -34.15 31.12
N ASP A 588 4.55 -34.20 29.79
CA ASP A 588 4.25 -32.97 29.02
C ASP A 588 2.76 -32.59 28.98
N SER A 589 1.85 -33.46 29.44
CA SER A 589 0.40 -33.13 29.39
C SER A 589 -0.14 -32.55 30.70
N GLU A 590 0.53 -32.76 31.84
CA GLU A 590 0.06 -32.21 33.12
C GLU A 590 0.68 -30.86 33.49
N ARG A 591 1.86 -30.52 32.97
CA ARG A 591 2.43 -29.17 33.12
C ARG A 591 1.66 -28.10 32.35
N ALA A 592 0.99 -28.44 31.24
CA ALA A 592 0.15 -27.50 30.49
C ALA A 592 -1.14 -27.09 31.23
N LEU A 593 -1.53 -27.81 32.29
CA LEU A 593 -2.75 -27.52 33.08
C LEU A 593 -2.49 -26.67 34.33
N GLN A 594 -1.26 -26.64 34.84
CA GLN A 594 -0.90 -25.87 36.06
C GLN A 594 -0.43 -24.44 35.77
N ASP A 595 0.10 -24.14 34.54
CA ASP A 595 0.45 -22.79 34.14
C ASP A 595 -0.75 -21.94 33.71
N SER A 596 -1.96 -22.51 33.61
CA SER A 596 -3.18 -21.81 33.20
C SER A 596 -3.86 -21.01 34.32
N GLU A 597 -3.52 -21.21 35.59
CA GLU A 597 -4.17 -20.47 36.69
C GLU A 597 -3.57 -19.10 37.00
N SER A 598 -2.35 -18.80 36.56
CA SER A 598 -1.74 -17.48 36.76
C SER A 598 -2.08 -16.46 35.64
N VAL A 599 -2.70 -16.90 34.57
CA VAL A 599 -3.08 -16.04 33.40
C VAL A 599 -4.52 -15.54 33.50
N ILE A 600 -5.33 -16.04 34.41
CA ILE A 600 -6.78 -15.75 34.52
C ILE A 600 -7.07 -14.30 34.95
N SER A 601 -6.13 -13.57 35.52
CA SER A 601 -6.34 -12.17 35.92
C SER A 601 -6.19 -11.13 34.79
N SER A 602 -5.59 -11.50 33.67
CA SER A 602 -5.42 -10.59 32.51
C SER A 602 -6.53 -10.72 31.45
N CYS A 603 -7.30 -11.79 31.48
CA CYS A 603 -8.26 -12.12 30.40
C CYS A 603 -9.62 -11.41 30.48
N ALA A 604 -9.96 -10.76 31.59
CA ALA A 604 -11.25 -10.06 31.74
C ALA A 604 -11.37 -8.83 30.81
N THR A 605 -10.27 -8.16 30.55
CA THR A 605 -10.21 -6.98 29.67
C THR A 605 -10.23 -7.33 28.20
N GLU A 606 -9.64 -8.45 27.77
CA GLU A 606 -9.70 -8.91 26.38
C GLU A 606 -11.08 -9.45 26.02
N HIS A 607 -11.76 -10.13 26.93
CA HIS A 607 -13.13 -10.61 26.71
C HIS A 607 -14.13 -9.46 26.43
N GLU A 608 -13.97 -8.35 27.12
CA GLU A 608 -14.81 -7.14 26.91
C GLU A 608 -14.49 -6.47 25.56
N LEU A 609 -13.23 -6.48 25.15
CA LEU A 609 -12.78 -5.94 23.84
C LEU A 609 -13.38 -6.76 22.66
N TYR A 610 -13.38 -8.09 22.77
CA TYR A 610 -13.97 -8.97 21.77
C TYR A 610 -15.50 -8.83 21.68
N LYS A 611 -16.19 -8.61 22.81
CA LYS A 611 -17.62 -8.29 22.81
C LYS A 611 -17.91 -6.96 22.12
N GLN A 612 -17.11 -5.93 22.35
CA GLN A 612 -17.26 -4.62 21.72
C GLN A 612 -17.01 -4.69 20.21
N ILE A 613 -16.05 -5.48 19.74
CA ILE A 613 -15.77 -5.71 18.30
C ILE A 613 -16.94 -6.47 17.64
N ALA A 614 -17.50 -7.46 18.31
CA ALA A 614 -18.67 -8.21 17.82
C ALA A 614 -19.93 -7.35 17.74
N VAL A 615 -20.14 -6.41 18.68
CA VAL A 615 -21.25 -5.44 18.68
C VAL A 615 -21.05 -4.40 17.59
N SER A 616 -19.83 -3.88 17.38
CA SER A 616 -19.51 -2.91 16.31
C SER A 616 -19.74 -3.50 14.93
N ARG A 617 -19.43 -4.79 14.70
CA ARG A 617 -19.70 -5.46 13.42
C ARG A 617 -21.20 -5.69 13.16
N ARG A 618 -22.03 -5.88 14.20
CA ARG A 618 -23.49 -5.97 14.05
C ARG A 618 -24.15 -4.63 13.72
N THR A 619 -23.57 -3.52 14.13
CA THR A 619 -24.05 -2.17 13.79
C THR A 619 -23.64 -1.75 12.38
N VAL A 620 -22.48 -2.15 11.88
CA VAL A 620 -22.03 -1.83 10.52
C VAL A 620 -22.81 -2.64 9.46
N SER A 621 -23.20 -3.88 9.74
CA SER A 621 -24.03 -4.68 8.82
C SER A 621 -25.50 -4.24 8.73
N LYS A 622 -25.98 -3.39 9.66
CA LYS A 622 -27.35 -2.83 9.60
C LYS A 622 -27.44 -1.48 8.87
N VAL A 623 -26.30 -0.87 8.50
CA VAL A 623 -26.25 0.45 7.84
C VAL A 623 -26.10 0.34 6.32
N SER A 624 -25.90 -0.85 5.76
CA SER A 624 -25.61 -1.07 4.33
C SER A 624 -26.77 -1.71 3.53
N GLU A 625 -28.01 -1.57 3.93
CA GLU A 625 -29.14 -1.82 3.04
C GLU A 625 -29.75 -0.47 2.57
N PRO A 626 -29.59 -0.07 1.30
CA PRO A 626 -30.36 1.03 0.75
C PRO A 626 -31.79 0.55 0.45
N GLY A 627 -32.75 1.13 1.14
CA GLY A 627 -34.16 0.93 0.87
C GLY A 627 -34.52 1.34 -0.56
N LEU A 628 -35.00 0.40 -1.34
CA LEU A 628 -35.78 0.61 -2.55
C LEU A 628 -37.17 1.06 -2.14
N GLU A 629 -37.44 2.36 -2.13
CA GLU A 629 -38.80 2.87 -2.18
C GLU A 629 -39.30 2.92 -3.62
N GLU A 630 -40.22 2.03 -3.94
CA GLU A 630 -41.15 2.18 -5.06
C GLU A 630 -42.01 3.44 -4.85
N LYS A 631 -41.95 4.37 -5.80
CA LYS A 631 -43.02 5.37 -5.97
C LYS A 631 -43.78 5.04 -7.25
N LYS A 632 -45.10 4.88 -7.01
CA LYS A 632 -46.15 4.94 -8.03
C LYS A 632 -46.14 6.25 -8.83
#